data_622d6603423ea2adbc6268599e4e32a5
#
_entry.id   622d6603423ea2adbc6268599e4e32a5
#
_cell.length_a   1.000
_cell.length_b   1.000
_cell.length_c   1.000
_cell.angle_alpha   90.00
_cell.angle_beta   90.00
_cell.angle_gamma   90.00
#
_symmetry.space_group_name_H-M   'P 1'
#
loop_
_entity.id
_entity.type
_entity.pdbx_description
1 polymer ?
#
loop_
_entity_poly.entity_id
_entity_poly.type
_entity_poly.pdbx_seq_one_letter_code
_entity_poly.pdbx_strand_id
1 'polypeptide(L)'
;MPRTVVIAIVDDDLSVREALTSLVRSLGFVAMAFESAEDLLKSRRRRSLSCMIADVQMPGMTGFELHNRLVASGKPIPTILITAFPDERTRERALQAGVICYLTKPFSEDDLLACVRSALGRREAGGPRPRLAPSGNGGTEP
;
A
#
# COMPACT_ATOMS: atom_id res chain seq x y z
N MET A 1 -20.66 13.39 5.34
CA MET A 1 -20.31 12.29 6.20
C MET A 1 -18.96 11.72 5.88
N PRO A 2 -18.06 11.76 6.80
CA PRO A 2 -16.75 11.21 6.52
C PRO A 2 -16.84 9.70 6.39
N ARG A 3 -16.11 9.17 5.45
CA ARG A 3 -16.04 7.76 5.28
C ARG A 3 -15.01 7.17 6.21
N THR A 4 -15.30 5.98 6.68
CA THR A 4 -14.31 5.27 7.48
C THR A 4 -13.16 4.87 6.54
N VAL A 5 -11.95 5.21 6.94
CA VAL A 5 -10.76 4.83 6.19
C VAL A 5 -10.23 3.52 6.76
N VAL A 6 -10.19 2.50 5.93
CA VAL A 6 -9.72 1.18 6.34
C VAL A 6 -8.46 0.85 5.55
N ILE A 7 -7.37 0.62 6.25
CA ILE A 7 -6.10 0.33 5.63
C ILE A 7 -5.74 -1.14 5.87
N ALA A 8 -5.53 -1.86 4.79
CA ALA A 8 -5.12 -3.25 4.87
C ALA A 8 -3.63 -3.34 5.11
N ILE A 9 -3.22 -4.29 5.95
CA ILE A 9 -1.82 -4.57 6.20
C ILE A 9 -1.60 -6.02 5.82
N VAL A 10 -0.74 -6.26 4.83
CA VAL A 10 -0.49 -7.60 4.32
C VAL A 10 0.98 -7.92 4.52
N ASP A 11 1.27 -8.83 5.43
CA ASP A 11 2.65 -9.22 5.74
C ASP A 11 2.60 -10.59 6.41
N ASP A 12 3.49 -11.48 6.02
CA ASP A 12 3.52 -12.82 6.61
C ASP A 12 4.21 -12.86 7.97
N ASP A 13 4.92 -11.79 8.34
CA ASP A 13 5.61 -11.70 9.62
C ASP A 13 4.67 -11.08 10.65
N LEU A 14 4.35 -11.84 11.70
CA LEU A 14 3.41 -11.40 12.72
C LEU A 14 3.89 -10.11 13.41
N SER A 15 5.18 -10.03 13.73
CA SER A 15 5.72 -8.85 14.42
C SER A 15 5.56 -7.59 13.59
N VAL A 16 5.85 -7.69 12.30
CA VAL A 16 5.70 -6.56 11.40
C VAL A 16 4.23 -6.20 11.26
N ARG A 17 3.37 -7.20 11.12
CA ARG A 17 1.94 -6.99 11.00
C ARG A 17 1.38 -6.24 12.20
N GLU A 18 1.79 -6.67 13.40
CA GLU A 18 1.32 -6.03 14.63
C GLU A 18 1.85 -4.60 14.77
N ALA A 19 3.11 -4.40 14.43
CA ALA A 19 3.70 -3.06 14.51
C ALA A 19 3.01 -2.09 13.55
N LEU A 20 2.75 -2.53 12.33
CA LEU A 20 2.07 -1.69 11.34
C LEU A 20 0.62 -1.43 11.74
N THR A 21 -0.05 -2.45 12.29
CA THR A 21 -1.42 -2.29 12.77
C THR A 21 -1.48 -1.22 13.85
N SER A 22 -0.57 -1.28 14.81
CA SER A 22 -0.54 -0.29 15.89
C SER A 22 -0.27 1.10 15.34
N LEU A 23 0.66 1.20 14.42
CA LEU A 23 1.01 2.49 13.84
C LEU A 23 -0.18 3.09 13.08
N VAL A 24 -0.81 2.30 12.25
CA VAL A 24 -1.97 2.75 11.46
C VAL A 24 -3.08 3.23 12.38
N ARG A 25 -3.34 2.50 13.45
CA ARG A 25 -4.36 2.89 14.41
C ARG A 25 -3.99 4.19 15.12
N SER A 26 -2.71 4.35 15.46
CA SER A 26 -2.28 5.57 16.13
C SER A 26 -2.43 6.80 15.25
N LEU A 27 -2.46 6.61 13.94
CA LEU A 27 -2.67 7.69 13.00
C LEU A 27 -4.15 7.99 12.77
N GLY A 28 -5.04 7.27 13.42
CA GLY A 28 -6.46 7.53 13.36
C GLY A 28 -7.24 6.71 12.34
N PHE A 29 -6.61 5.68 11.78
CA PHE A 29 -7.27 4.86 10.76
C PHE A 29 -7.65 3.49 11.32
N VAL A 30 -8.58 2.83 10.64
CA VAL A 30 -8.93 1.45 10.96
C VAL A 30 -7.96 0.55 10.22
N ALA A 31 -7.43 -0.45 10.91
CA ALA A 31 -6.48 -1.39 10.32
C ALA A 31 -7.13 -2.77 10.18
N MET A 32 -6.85 -3.42 9.06
CA MET A 32 -7.31 -4.78 8.83
C MET A 32 -6.11 -5.59 8.34
N ALA A 33 -5.70 -6.56 9.15
CA ALA A 33 -4.46 -7.30 8.89
C ALA A 33 -4.71 -8.63 8.19
N PHE A 34 -3.82 -8.99 7.28
CA PHE A 34 -3.88 -10.23 6.53
C PHE A 34 -2.51 -10.88 6.55
N GLU A 35 -2.46 -12.20 6.71
CA GLU A 35 -1.19 -12.94 6.74
C GLU A 35 -0.61 -13.17 5.36
N SER A 36 -1.45 -13.09 4.33
CA SER A 36 -1.01 -13.36 2.97
C SER A 36 -1.83 -12.58 1.98
N ALA A 37 -1.31 -12.50 0.77
CA ALA A 37 -2.03 -11.88 -0.34
C ALA A 37 -3.30 -12.66 -0.64
N GLU A 38 -3.22 -13.98 -0.56
CA GLU A 38 -4.38 -14.83 -0.84
C GLU A 38 -5.51 -14.56 0.14
N ASP A 39 -5.18 -14.33 1.41
CA ASP A 39 -6.20 -14.03 2.41
C ASP A 39 -6.93 -12.74 2.08
N LEU A 40 -6.21 -11.72 1.62
CA LEU A 40 -6.85 -10.47 1.23
C LEU A 40 -7.78 -10.71 0.05
N LEU A 41 -7.32 -11.46 -0.95
CA LEU A 41 -8.14 -11.69 -2.14
C LEU A 41 -9.42 -12.46 -1.82
N LYS A 42 -9.40 -13.31 -0.80
CA LYS A 42 -10.57 -14.07 -0.39
C LYS A 42 -11.51 -13.27 0.50
N SER A 43 -11.06 -12.15 1.02
CA SER A 43 -11.85 -11.40 1.98
C SER A 43 -13.04 -10.74 1.32
N ARG A 44 -14.20 -10.87 1.94
CA ARG A 44 -15.40 -10.20 1.47
C ARG A 44 -15.32 -8.70 1.71
N ARG A 45 -14.44 -8.29 2.60
CA ARG A 45 -14.33 -6.90 3.00
C ARG A 45 -13.33 -6.12 2.13
N ARG A 46 -12.73 -6.78 1.16
CA ARG A 46 -11.71 -6.10 0.35
C ARG A 46 -12.23 -4.88 -0.37
N ARG A 47 -13.52 -4.83 -0.66
CA ARG A 47 -14.11 -3.67 -1.34
C ARG A 47 -14.18 -2.45 -0.45
N SER A 48 -14.13 -2.65 0.86
CA SER A 48 -14.17 -1.53 1.80
C SER A 48 -12.78 -0.98 2.11
N LEU A 49 -11.74 -1.59 1.56
CA LEU A 49 -10.37 -1.17 1.84
C LEU A 49 -10.05 0.11 1.07
N SER A 50 -9.53 1.09 1.79
CA SER A 50 -9.19 2.39 1.21
C SER A 50 -7.76 2.43 0.68
N CYS A 51 -6.89 1.62 1.26
CA CYS A 51 -5.48 1.63 0.97
C CYS A 51 -4.89 0.31 1.44
N MET A 52 -3.75 -0.08 0.88
CA MET A 52 -3.11 -1.33 1.25
C MET A 52 -1.63 -1.08 1.46
N ILE A 53 -1.09 -1.62 2.56
CA ILE A 53 0.34 -1.63 2.81
C ILE A 53 0.76 -3.09 2.75
N ALA A 54 1.60 -3.45 1.80
CA ALA A 54 1.96 -4.85 1.58
C ALA A 54 3.47 -5.02 1.46
N ASP A 55 3.97 -6.10 2.06
CA ASP A 55 5.38 -6.46 1.93
C ASP A 55 5.62 -7.01 0.53
N VAL A 56 6.73 -6.62 -0.06
CA VAL A 56 7.11 -7.14 -1.37
C VAL A 56 7.47 -8.63 -1.26
N GLN A 57 8.25 -8.99 -0.24
CA GLN A 57 8.70 -10.38 -0.08
C GLN A 57 7.78 -11.17 0.83
N MET A 58 6.92 -11.98 0.23
CA MET A 58 6.05 -12.89 0.97
C MET A 58 6.06 -14.24 0.27
N PRO A 59 5.93 -15.35 1.01
CA PRO A 59 5.79 -16.66 0.36
C PRO A 59 4.54 -16.68 -0.50
N GLY A 60 4.61 -17.36 -1.62
CA GLY A 60 3.50 -17.41 -2.55
C GLY A 60 3.41 -16.13 -3.33
N MET A 61 2.29 -15.42 -3.21
CA MET A 61 2.09 -14.19 -3.97
C MET A 61 2.77 -13.02 -3.26
N THR A 62 3.59 -12.27 -4.00
CA THR A 62 4.26 -11.10 -3.45
C THR A 62 3.28 -9.92 -3.39
N GLY A 63 3.68 -8.86 -2.67
CA GLY A 63 2.85 -7.66 -2.60
C GLY A 63 2.65 -7.02 -3.97
N PHE A 64 3.68 -7.05 -4.82
CA PHE A 64 3.56 -6.49 -6.16
C PHE A 64 2.60 -7.32 -7.02
N GLU A 65 2.69 -8.65 -6.91
CA GLU A 65 1.77 -9.52 -7.64
C GLU A 65 0.33 -9.31 -7.18
N LEU A 66 0.14 -9.11 -5.87
CA LEU A 66 -1.19 -8.83 -5.34
C LEU A 66 -1.76 -7.54 -5.95
N HIS A 67 -0.94 -6.50 -5.99
CA HIS A 67 -1.36 -5.24 -6.61
C HIS A 67 -1.80 -5.47 -8.05
N ASN A 68 -1.00 -6.21 -8.82
CA ASN A 68 -1.32 -6.46 -10.21
C ASN A 68 -2.60 -7.28 -10.38
N ARG A 69 -2.84 -8.23 -9.47
CA ARG A 69 -4.07 -9.02 -9.51
C ARG A 69 -5.29 -8.15 -9.26
N LEU A 70 -5.18 -7.21 -8.34
CA LEU A 70 -6.29 -6.31 -8.05
C LEU A 70 -6.58 -5.39 -9.22
N VAL A 71 -5.54 -4.88 -9.87
CA VAL A 71 -5.71 -4.05 -11.06
C VAL A 71 -6.38 -4.87 -12.16
N ALA A 72 -5.92 -6.09 -12.39
CA ALA A 72 -6.47 -6.94 -13.44
C ALA A 72 -7.95 -7.29 -13.19
N SER A 73 -8.34 -7.33 -11.92
CA SER A 73 -9.73 -7.64 -11.57
C SER A 73 -10.66 -6.45 -11.75
N GLY A 74 -10.12 -5.28 -12.08
CA GLY A 74 -10.92 -4.07 -12.24
C GLY A 74 -11.25 -3.37 -10.94
N LYS A 75 -10.69 -3.83 -9.82
CA LYS A 75 -10.95 -3.24 -8.52
C LYS A 75 -9.64 -2.99 -7.78
N PRO A 76 -8.85 -2.04 -8.28
CA PRO A 76 -7.56 -1.74 -7.67
C PRO A 76 -7.73 -1.11 -6.30
N ILE A 77 -6.74 -1.35 -5.45
CA ILE A 77 -6.66 -0.71 -4.14
C ILE A 77 -5.37 0.09 -4.15
N PRO A 78 -5.40 1.38 -3.78
CA PRO A 78 -4.15 2.16 -3.72
C PRO A 78 -3.14 1.44 -2.84
N THR A 79 -1.95 1.20 -3.37
CA THR A 79 -0.98 0.29 -2.77
C THR A 79 0.31 1.00 -2.39
N ILE A 80 0.76 0.72 -1.17
CA ILE A 80 2.08 1.10 -0.67
C ILE A 80 2.83 -0.21 -0.48
N LEU A 81 3.97 -0.36 -1.15
CA LEU A 81 4.79 -1.54 -0.97
C LEU A 81 5.93 -1.23 -0.02
N ILE A 82 6.24 -2.18 0.87
CA ILE A 82 7.36 -2.04 1.80
C ILE A 82 8.29 -3.21 1.60
N THR A 83 9.59 -3.00 1.83
CA THR A 83 10.57 -4.06 1.66
C THR A 83 11.79 -3.81 2.52
N ALA A 84 12.37 -4.89 3.07
CA ALA A 84 13.66 -4.84 3.74
C ALA A 84 14.81 -4.95 2.73
N PHE A 85 14.51 -5.38 1.51
CA PHE A 85 15.52 -5.63 0.48
C PHE A 85 15.19 -4.84 -0.79
N PRO A 86 15.49 -3.53 -0.79
CA PRO A 86 15.12 -2.70 -1.93
C PRO A 86 15.86 -3.10 -3.20
N ASP A 87 15.16 -3.01 -4.31
CA ASP A 87 15.70 -3.34 -5.62
C ASP A 87 15.16 -2.28 -6.57
N GLU A 88 16.06 -1.54 -7.19
CA GLU A 88 15.66 -0.42 -8.03
C GLU A 88 14.79 -0.85 -9.21
N ARG A 89 15.08 -2.00 -9.78
CA ARG A 89 14.26 -2.50 -10.90
C ARG A 89 12.83 -2.79 -10.46
N THR A 90 12.68 -3.42 -9.31
CA THR A 90 11.35 -3.71 -8.77
C THR A 90 10.63 -2.42 -8.44
N ARG A 91 11.34 -1.46 -7.86
CA ARG A 91 10.76 -0.17 -7.52
C ARG A 91 10.21 0.52 -8.77
N GLU A 92 11.02 0.58 -9.84
CA GLU A 92 10.58 1.23 -11.07
C GLU A 92 9.38 0.54 -11.67
N ARG A 93 9.39 -0.78 -11.70
CA ARG A 93 8.27 -1.53 -12.25
C ARG A 93 7.00 -1.32 -11.45
N ALA A 94 7.14 -1.28 -10.13
CA ALA A 94 5.98 -1.08 -9.25
C ALA A 94 5.37 0.30 -9.46
N LEU A 95 6.20 1.33 -9.51
CA LEU A 95 5.71 2.68 -9.70
C LEU A 95 5.06 2.85 -11.08
N GLN A 96 5.64 2.24 -12.10
CA GLN A 96 5.06 2.29 -13.45
C GLN A 96 3.72 1.57 -13.49
N ALA A 97 3.53 0.55 -12.64
CA ALA A 97 2.29 -0.19 -12.59
C ALA A 97 1.21 0.50 -11.75
N GLY A 98 1.54 1.65 -11.16
CA GLY A 98 0.56 2.43 -10.40
C GLY A 98 0.63 2.29 -8.90
N VAL A 99 1.67 1.61 -8.37
CA VAL A 99 1.89 1.56 -6.92
C VAL A 99 2.19 2.99 -6.45
N ILE A 100 1.59 3.39 -5.34
CA ILE A 100 1.69 4.77 -4.86
C ILE A 100 3.08 5.07 -4.29
N CYS A 101 3.59 4.18 -3.45
CA CYS A 101 4.88 4.35 -2.80
C CYS A 101 5.59 3.02 -2.67
N TYR A 102 6.90 3.09 -2.64
CA TYR A 102 7.76 1.93 -2.42
C TYR A 102 8.71 2.34 -1.30
N LEU A 103 8.47 1.83 -0.09
CA LEU A 103 9.25 2.21 1.08
C LEU A 103 10.22 1.13 1.49
N THR A 104 11.41 1.54 1.92
CA THR A 104 12.43 0.63 2.42
C THR A 104 12.38 0.60 3.94
N LYS A 105 12.40 -0.58 4.54
CA LYS A 105 12.48 -0.72 5.98
C LYS A 105 13.91 -0.47 6.44
N PRO A 106 14.11 0.21 7.55
CA PRO A 106 13.09 0.86 8.37
C PRO A 106 12.69 2.20 7.77
N PHE A 107 11.43 2.57 7.98
CA PHE A 107 10.93 3.86 7.51
C PHE A 107 10.35 4.61 8.71
N SER A 108 10.23 5.92 8.59
CA SER A 108 9.68 6.73 9.66
C SER A 108 8.16 6.76 9.57
N GLU A 109 7.53 7.13 10.69
CA GLU A 109 6.08 7.34 10.70
C GLU A 109 5.69 8.42 9.69
N ASP A 110 6.50 9.46 9.58
CA ASP A 110 6.21 10.55 8.65
C ASP A 110 6.22 10.07 7.22
N ASP A 111 7.17 9.19 6.87
CA ASP A 111 7.23 8.64 5.52
C ASP A 111 5.99 7.81 5.23
N LEU A 112 5.58 6.98 6.18
CA LEU A 112 4.40 6.16 5.97
C LEU A 112 3.15 7.01 5.87
N LEU A 113 3.01 8.00 6.74
CA LEU A 113 1.85 8.88 6.73
C LEU A 113 1.75 9.64 5.41
N ALA A 114 2.87 10.13 4.89
CA ALA A 114 2.89 10.81 3.60
C ALA A 114 2.39 9.90 2.49
N CYS A 115 2.82 8.64 2.51
CA CYS A 115 2.36 7.67 1.51
C CYS A 115 0.88 7.38 1.65
N VAL A 116 0.39 7.24 2.89
CA VAL A 116 -1.02 6.99 3.12
C VAL A 116 -1.86 8.15 2.62
N ARG A 117 -1.43 9.37 2.90
CA ARG A 117 -2.15 10.56 2.43
C ARG A 117 -2.19 10.62 0.91
N SER A 118 -1.07 10.27 0.27
CA SER A 118 -1.03 10.20 -1.18
C SER A 118 -2.02 9.19 -1.72
N ALA A 119 -2.06 8.02 -1.09
CA ALA A 119 -2.97 6.96 -1.52
C ALA A 119 -4.42 7.37 -1.35
N LEU A 120 -4.74 8.00 -0.23
CA LEU A 120 -6.12 8.41 0.05
C LEU A 120 -6.54 9.57 -0.84
N GLY A 121 -5.61 10.45 -1.16
CA GLY A 121 -5.90 11.55 -2.08
C GLY A 121 -6.25 11.06 -3.47
N ARG A 122 -5.52 10.05 -3.95
CA ARG A 122 -5.82 9.43 -5.21
C ARG A 122 -7.20 8.85 -5.24
N ARG A 123 -7.54 8.14 -4.17
CA ARG A 123 -8.84 7.51 -4.07
C ARG A 123 -9.94 8.55 -4.01
N GLU A 124 -9.74 9.61 -3.27
CA GLU A 124 -10.74 10.67 -3.15
C GLU A 124 -10.92 11.42 -4.44
N ALA A 125 -9.85 11.57 -5.21
CA ALA A 125 -9.95 12.23 -6.50
C ALA A 125 -10.82 11.44 -7.46
N GLY A 126 -10.86 10.10 -7.25
CA GLY A 126 -11.81 9.27 -7.98
C GLY A 126 -11.58 9.16 -9.45
N GLY A 127 -10.54 9.70 -9.97
CA GLY A 127 -10.30 9.69 -11.40
C GLY A 127 -8.88 9.32 -11.72
N PRO A 128 -8.50 9.58 -12.96
CA PRO A 128 -7.15 9.31 -13.37
C PRO A 128 -6.22 10.15 -12.56
N ARG A 129 -5.03 9.60 -12.27
CA ARG A 129 -4.15 10.25 -11.51
C ARG A 129 -3.52 11.34 -12.13
N PRO A 130 -3.26 12.35 -11.46
CA PRO A 130 -2.48 13.44 -11.91
C PRO A 130 -1.10 12.94 -12.19
N ARG A 131 -0.54 13.53 -13.05
CA ARG A 131 0.75 13.18 -13.28
C ARG A 131 1.60 13.58 -12.32
N LEU A 132 2.05 13.45 -11.60
CA LEU A 132 2.71 13.65 -10.68
C LEU A 132 3.72 13.50 -10.27
N ALA A 133 3.91 13.63 -9.96
CA ALA A 133 4.57 13.47 -9.63
C ALA A 133 5.40 13.11 -9.05
N PRO A 134 5.84 13.22 -8.84
CA PRO A 134 6.51 12.67 -8.34
C PRO A 134 7.03 12.50 -7.65
N SER A 135 7.05 12.60 -7.42
CA SER A 135 7.54 12.40 -6.88
C SER A 135 8.00 12.26 -6.35
N GLY A 136 8.20 12.17 -6.22
CA GLY A 136 8.57 12.00 -5.82
C GLY A 136 9.24 11.89 -5.41
N ASN A 137 9.33 11.85 -5.29
CA ASN A 137 9.88 11.68 -5.18
C ASN A 137 10.35 11.84 -5.14
N GLY A 138 10.49 11.85 -5.13
CA GLY A 138 10.79 12.03 -5.32
C GLY A 138 11.22 12.58 -5.49
N GLY A 139 11.38 12.71 -5.53
CA GLY A 139 11.50 13.17 -5.93
C GLY A 139 11.78 13.89 -6.35
N THR A 140 11.73 14.04 -6.57
CA THR A 140 11.82 14.53 -7.11
C THR A 140 11.63 15.22 -7.66
N GLU A 141 11.40 15.62 -7.85
CA GLU A 141 11.13 16.19 -8.49
C GLU A 141 11.21 16.88 -8.88
N PRO A 142 11.37 17.17 -9.10
CA PRO A 142 11.19 18.04 -9.66
C PRO A 142 11.21 18.53 -10.11
#